data_5359f92a91a515bce4c02dd56a074530
#
_entry.id   5359f92a91a515bce4c02dd56a074530
#
_cell.length_a   1.000
_cell.length_b   1.000
_cell.length_c   1.000
_cell.angle_alpha   90.00
_cell.angle_beta   90.00
_cell.angle_gamma   90.00
#
_symmetry.space_group_name_H-M   'P 1'
#
loop_
_entity.id
_entity.type
_entity.pdbx_description
1 polymer ?
#
loop_
_entity_poly.entity_id
_entity_poly.type
_entity_poly.pdbx_seq_one_letter_code
_entity_poly.pdbx_strand_id
1 'polypeptide(L)'
;MMEERRVAIYARVSTEHEAQISALENQVQYYDNLFQFHPDWKLFKRYIDEGITGTSVNKRQSFLEMMNDAKNGCFDLIVTREVSRFARNTVDTLQQTRILKKYGVEVYFTEDNIWTLNDDDGELRLTIMATLAQNESKKTSTRVKAGQMISFQNGVPYGNGNILGYDRVGREFVINEEQAKTVRMIYDMYLDGMGMRKIQFALEAAGR
;
A
#
# COMPACT_ATOMS: atom_id res chain seq x y z
N MET A 1 -20.13 21.35 -31.47
CA MET A 1 -19.06 21.86 -30.60
C MET A 1 -18.71 20.73 -29.67
N MET A 2 -17.44 20.32 -29.64
CA MET A 2 -17.01 19.36 -28.62
C MET A 2 -17.12 20.07 -27.25
N GLU A 3 -17.79 19.45 -26.28
CA GLU A 3 -17.86 20.02 -24.93
C GLU A 3 -16.46 20.00 -24.32
N GLU A 4 -15.99 21.12 -23.82
CA GLU A 4 -14.70 21.27 -23.15
C GLU A 4 -14.74 20.48 -21.84
N ARG A 5 -13.81 19.52 -21.66
CA ARG A 5 -13.72 18.68 -20.46
C ARG A 5 -12.65 19.23 -19.51
N ARG A 6 -13.02 19.45 -18.27
CA ARG A 6 -12.08 19.84 -17.21
C ARG A 6 -11.37 18.59 -16.71
N VAL A 7 -10.06 18.57 -16.81
CA VAL A 7 -9.23 17.38 -16.56
C VAL A 7 -8.33 17.57 -15.35
N ALA A 8 -8.41 16.66 -14.41
CA ALA A 8 -7.46 16.51 -13.31
C ALA A 8 -6.42 15.43 -13.67
N ILE A 9 -5.15 15.67 -13.36
CA ILE A 9 -4.09 14.65 -13.47
C ILE A 9 -3.80 14.13 -12.08
N TYR A 10 -3.78 12.81 -11.92
CA TYR A 10 -3.29 12.17 -10.71
C TYR A 10 -2.04 11.34 -10.97
N ALA A 11 -0.99 11.59 -10.17
CA ALA A 11 0.26 10.88 -10.28
C ALA A 11 0.82 10.49 -8.90
N ARG A 12 1.53 9.34 -8.85
CA ARG A 12 2.28 8.91 -7.68
C ARG A 12 3.73 8.67 -8.06
N VAL A 13 4.67 9.38 -7.43
CA VAL A 13 6.11 9.30 -7.67
C VAL A 13 6.83 8.59 -6.53
N SER A 14 7.92 7.87 -6.81
CA SER A 14 8.76 7.21 -5.80
C SER A 14 9.72 8.20 -5.13
N THR A 15 10.16 7.92 -3.89
CA THR A 15 10.96 8.82 -3.03
C THR A 15 12.48 8.78 -3.27
N GLU A 16 13.00 8.14 -4.29
CA GLU A 16 14.45 8.11 -4.58
C GLU A 16 14.88 9.43 -5.23
N HIS A 17 15.65 10.25 -4.51
CA HIS A 17 15.90 11.69 -4.76
C HIS A 17 16.38 12.08 -6.17
N GLU A 18 17.27 11.34 -6.83
CA GLU A 18 17.75 11.69 -8.19
C GLU A 18 16.84 11.16 -9.30
N ALA A 19 16.23 10.00 -9.10
CA ALA A 19 15.22 9.45 -10.01
C ALA A 19 13.90 10.24 -9.96
N GLN A 20 13.64 11.00 -8.91
CA GLN A 20 12.40 11.72 -8.67
C GLN A 20 12.24 12.94 -9.59
N ILE A 21 13.29 13.74 -9.77
CA ILE A 21 13.24 14.95 -10.63
C ILE A 21 13.04 14.54 -12.07
N SER A 22 13.83 13.60 -12.59
CA SER A 22 13.70 13.11 -13.96
C SER A 22 12.39 12.34 -14.21
N ALA A 23 11.88 11.60 -13.20
CA ALA A 23 10.60 10.92 -13.30
C ALA A 23 9.42 11.90 -13.30
N LEU A 24 9.51 12.98 -12.52
CA LEU A 24 8.49 14.03 -12.47
C LEU A 24 8.46 14.81 -13.80
N GLU A 25 9.62 15.20 -14.32
CA GLU A 25 9.75 15.88 -15.62
C GLU A 25 9.21 15.02 -16.76
N ASN A 26 9.59 13.74 -16.81
CA ASN A 26 9.08 12.79 -17.78
C ASN A 26 7.56 12.58 -17.68
N GLN A 27 7.01 12.59 -16.47
CA GLN A 27 5.56 12.49 -16.28
C GLN A 27 4.84 13.77 -16.71
N VAL A 28 5.38 14.94 -16.40
CA VAL A 28 4.82 16.22 -16.87
C VAL A 28 4.81 16.26 -18.38
N GLN A 29 5.93 15.94 -19.03
CA GLN A 29 6.04 15.90 -20.49
C GLN A 29 5.10 14.87 -21.12
N TYR A 30 4.92 13.70 -20.48
CA TYR A 30 3.98 12.69 -20.94
C TYR A 30 2.54 13.22 -20.96
N TYR A 31 2.09 13.86 -19.89
CA TYR A 31 0.75 14.42 -19.83
C TYR A 31 0.58 15.63 -20.74
N ASP A 32 1.59 16.48 -20.89
CA ASP A 32 1.55 17.62 -21.80
C ASP A 32 1.42 17.16 -23.25
N ASN A 33 2.11 16.09 -23.63
CA ASN A 33 1.95 15.46 -24.94
C ASN A 33 0.53 14.88 -25.12
N LEU A 34 -0.01 14.23 -24.08
CA LEU A 34 -1.35 13.65 -24.16
C LEU A 34 -2.42 14.74 -24.40
N PHE A 35 -2.28 15.90 -23.76
CA PHE A 35 -3.21 17.04 -23.95
C PHE A 35 -3.14 17.62 -25.37
N GLN A 36 -2.00 17.52 -26.07
CA GLN A 36 -1.90 17.95 -27.48
C GLN A 36 -2.81 17.14 -28.41
N PHE A 37 -3.07 15.86 -28.08
CA PHE A 37 -3.96 15.00 -28.85
C PHE A 37 -5.45 15.15 -28.47
N HIS A 38 -5.75 15.91 -27.40
CA HIS A 38 -7.08 16.14 -26.90
C HIS A 38 -7.35 17.64 -26.72
N PRO A 39 -7.60 18.37 -27.82
CA PRO A 39 -7.78 19.84 -27.78
C PRO A 39 -9.03 20.29 -27.00
N ASP A 40 -9.95 19.38 -26.73
CA ASP A 40 -11.13 19.54 -25.91
C ASP A 40 -10.84 19.43 -24.40
N TRP A 41 -9.63 19.03 -24.01
CA TRP A 41 -9.25 18.88 -22.61
C TRP A 41 -8.62 20.16 -22.08
N LYS A 42 -9.14 20.61 -20.92
CA LYS A 42 -8.61 21.74 -20.17
C LYS A 42 -8.08 21.28 -18.82
N LEU A 43 -6.80 21.49 -18.59
CA LEU A 43 -6.19 21.13 -17.32
C LEU A 43 -6.79 21.95 -16.18
N PHE A 44 -7.42 21.26 -15.22
CA PHE A 44 -7.89 21.88 -13.97
C PHE A 44 -6.75 21.93 -12.95
N LYS A 45 -6.18 20.76 -12.59
CA LYS A 45 -5.13 20.66 -11.57
C LYS A 45 -4.34 19.36 -11.68
N ARG A 46 -3.08 19.39 -11.22
CA ARG A 46 -2.24 18.20 -11.00
C ARG A 46 -2.21 17.84 -9.52
N TYR A 47 -2.54 16.59 -9.18
CA TYR A 47 -2.50 16.03 -7.85
C TYR A 47 -1.36 15.00 -7.81
N ILE A 48 -0.33 15.28 -7.03
CA ILE A 48 0.88 14.45 -6.97
C ILE A 48 1.09 14.01 -5.54
N ASP A 49 1.10 12.69 -5.32
CA ASP A 49 1.50 12.09 -4.05
C ASP A 49 2.89 11.47 -4.18
N GLU A 50 3.75 11.74 -3.20
CA GLU A 50 5.03 11.08 -3.12
C GLU A 50 4.85 9.66 -2.58
N GLY A 51 5.42 8.68 -3.30
CA GLY A 51 5.39 7.27 -2.89
C GLY A 51 6.30 7.07 -1.69
N ILE A 52 5.76 6.47 -0.62
CA ILE A 52 6.45 6.28 0.63
C ILE A 52 6.91 4.84 0.75
N THR A 53 8.16 4.66 1.18
CA THR A 53 8.69 3.41 1.69
C THR A 53 7.89 2.95 2.91
N GLY A 54 7.57 1.67 2.96
CA GLY A 54 6.63 0.92 3.78
C GLY A 54 6.41 1.21 5.28
N THR A 55 6.87 2.34 5.84
CA THR A 55 6.76 2.62 7.28
C THR A 55 6.09 3.94 7.66
N SER A 56 5.83 4.85 6.74
CA SER A 56 5.14 6.10 7.08
C SER A 56 3.70 6.13 6.59
N VAL A 57 2.78 6.34 7.52
CA VAL A 57 1.35 6.57 7.31
C VAL A 57 1.12 7.98 6.77
N ASN A 58 1.94 8.45 5.83
CA ASN A 58 1.63 9.71 5.19
C ASN A 58 0.36 9.52 4.35
N LYS A 59 -0.63 10.23 4.77
CA LYS A 59 -1.95 10.29 4.15
C LYS A 59 -1.72 10.80 2.73
N ARG A 60 -2.19 10.08 1.73
CA ARG A 60 -2.26 10.50 0.32
C ARG A 60 -3.10 11.79 0.24
N GLN A 61 -2.50 12.91 0.64
CA GLN A 61 -3.22 14.18 0.81
C GLN A 61 -3.73 14.70 -0.53
N SER A 62 -2.90 14.59 -1.57
CA SER A 62 -3.29 15.00 -2.92
C SER A 62 -4.43 14.13 -3.47
N PHE A 63 -4.43 12.83 -3.18
CA PHE A 63 -5.54 11.95 -3.56
C PHE A 63 -6.84 12.32 -2.82
N LEU A 64 -6.77 12.59 -1.52
CA LEU A 64 -7.93 13.00 -0.73
C LEU A 64 -8.48 14.35 -1.19
N GLU A 65 -7.60 15.30 -1.49
CA GLU A 65 -7.98 16.58 -2.07
C GLU A 65 -8.67 16.39 -3.43
N MET A 66 -8.11 15.59 -4.32
CA MET A 66 -8.70 15.24 -5.61
C MET A 66 -10.11 14.64 -5.45
N MET A 67 -10.29 13.70 -4.51
CA MET A 67 -11.61 13.11 -4.26
C MET A 67 -12.64 14.12 -3.73
N ASN A 68 -12.19 15.08 -2.91
CA ASN A 68 -13.04 16.17 -2.43
C ASN A 68 -13.41 17.14 -3.56
N ASP A 69 -12.48 17.52 -4.41
CA ASP A 69 -12.71 18.38 -5.56
C ASP A 69 -13.63 17.70 -6.60
N ALA A 70 -13.48 16.38 -6.80
CA ALA A 70 -14.38 15.56 -7.61
C ALA A 70 -15.84 15.61 -7.07
N LYS A 71 -15.99 15.43 -5.75
CA LYS A 71 -17.29 15.53 -5.08
C LYS A 71 -17.96 16.90 -5.27
N ASN A 72 -17.15 17.95 -5.33
CA ASN A 72 -17.62 19.33 -5.54
C ASN A 72 -17.83 19.69 -7.02
N GLY A 73 -17.63 18.75 -7.96
CA GLY A 73 -17.83 18.96 -9.38
C GLY A 73 -16.81 19.92 -10.02
N CYS A 74 -15.58 19.96 -9.50
CA CYS A 74 -14.55 20.88 -10.00
C CYS A 74 -14.00 20.46 -11.37
N PHE A 75 -14.07 19.16 -11.72
CA PHE A 75 -13.60 18.60 -12.99
C PHE A 75 -14.45 17.37 -13.39
N ASP A 76 -14.28 16.94 -14.62
CA ASP A 76 -15.13 15.91 -15.24
C ASP A 76 -14.36 14.61 -15.52
N LEU A 77 -13.02 14.69 -15.62
CA LEU A 77 -12.13 13.58 -15.97
C LEU A 77 -10.89 13.59 -15.09
N ILE A 78 -10.51 12.44 -14.61
CA ILE A 78 -9.18 12.18 -14.03
C ILE A 78 -8.37 11.37 -15.03
N VAL A 79 -7.16 11.85 -15.32
CA VAL A 79 -6.18 11.11 -16.12
C VAL A 79 -5.06 10.63 -15.20
N THR A 80 -4.81 9.34 -15.24
CA THR A 80 -3.73 8.69 -14.47
C THR A 80 -3.11 7.59 -15.32
N ARG A 81 -1.89 7.18 -14.97
CA ARG A 81 -1.10 6.29 -15.82
C ARG A 81 -1.56 4.84 -15.72
N GLU A 82 -1.57 4.29 -14.53
CA GLU A 82 -1.80 2.87 -14.24
C GLU A 82 -2.85 2.66 -13.16
N VAL A 83 -3.64 1.60 -13.28
CA VAL A 83 -4.58 1.13 -12.24
C VAL A 83 -3.85 0.87 -10.92
N SER A 84 -2.63 0.31 -10.97
CA SER A 84 -1.81 -0.04 -9.81
C SER A 84 -1.31 1.18 -9.02
N ARG A 85 -1.28 2.36 -9.62
CA ARG A 85 -0.81 3.62 -9.02
C ARG A 85 -1.94 4.48 -8.47
N PHE A 86 -3.17 4.22 -8.90
CA PHE A 86 -4.33 5.04 -8.53
C PHE A 86 -4.74 4.84 -7.07
N ALA A 87 -4.84 3.59 -6.59
CA ALA A 87 -5.15 3.30 -5.20
C ALA A 87 -4.10 2.39 -4.55
N ARG A 88 -4.37 1.88 -3.34
CA ARG A 88 -3.43 0.99 -2.62
C ARG A 88 -3.31 -0.38 -3.28
N ASN A 89 -4.40 -0.83 -3.84
CA ASN A 89 -4.51 -2.08 -4.58
C ASN A 89 -5.66 -1.97 -5.60
N THR A 90 -5.79 -2.94 -6.47
CA THR A 90 -6.78 -2.93 -7.55
C THR A 90 -8.23 -2.96 -7.03
N VAL A 91 -8.48 -3.59 -5.87
CA VAL A 91 -9.82 -3.60 -5.25
C VAL A 91 -10.21 -2.20 -4.78
N ASP A 92 -9.28 -1.50 -4.11
CA ASP A 92 -9.49 -0.11 -3.71
C ASP A 92 -9.69 0.79 -4.94
N THR A 93 -8.93 0.55 -6.02
CA THR A 93 -9.11 1.30 -7.28
C THR A 93 -10.54 1.14 -7.81
N LEU A 94 -11.06 -0.07 -7.88
CA LEU A 94 -12.42 -0.34 -8.33
C LEU A 94 -13.47 0.36 -7.44
N GLN A 95 -13.26 0.40 -6.12
CA GLN A 95 -14.17 1.11 -5.20
C GLN A 95 -14.12 2.63 -5.42
N GLN A 96 -12.93 3.20 -5.57
CA GLN A 96 -12.76 4.64 -5.77
C GLN A 96 -13.34 5.08 -7.13
N THR A 97 -13.14 4.31 -8.19
CA THR A 97 -13.73 4.61 -9.50
C THR A 97 -15.26 4.58 -9.47
N ARG A 98 -15.87 3.65 -8.73
CA ARG A 98 -17.32 3.61 -8.51
C ARG A 98 -17.84 4.83 -7.74
N ILE A 99 -17.06 5.34 -6.77
CA ILE A 99 -17.41 6.58 -6.05
C ILE A 99 -17.33 7.78 -7.01
N LEU A 100 -16.28 7.87 -7.82
CA LEU A 100 -16.11 8.94 -8.80
C LEU A 100 -17.22 8.92 -9.86
N LYS A 101 -17.62 7.73 -10.32
CA LYS A 101 -18.76 7.55 -11.24
C LYS A 101 -20.05 8.14 -10.67
N LYS A 102 -20.29 8.01 -9.35
CA LYS A 102 -21.45 8.65 -8.67
C LYS A 102 -21.36 10.17 -8.64
N TYR A 103 -20.16 10.74 -8.71
CA TYR A 103 -19.93 12.17 -8.81
C TYR A 103 -19.96 12.68 -10.26
N GLY A 104 -20.16 11.79 -11.25
CA GLY A 104 -20.12 12.12 -12.66
C GLY A 104 -18.71 12.31 -13.21
N VAL A 105 -17.68 11.86 -12.46
CA VAL A 105 -16.28 11.98 -12.85
C VAL A 105 -15.78 10.66 -13.44
N GLU A 106 -15.26 10.74 -14.66
CA GLU A 106 -14.61 9.63 -15.37
C GLU A 106 -13.15 9.48 -14.95
N VAL A 107 -12.61 8.25 -15.02
CA VAL A 107 -11.17 8.00 -14.88
C VAL A 107 -10.64 7.33 -16.13
N TYR A 108 -9.56 7.87 -16.68
CA TYR A 108 -8.82 7.28 -17.77
C TYR A 108 -7.44 6.80 -17.31
N PHE A 109 -7.23 5.49 -17.38
CA PHE A 109 -5.95 4.82 -17.13
C PHE A 109 -5.23 4.66 -18.47
N THR A 110 -4.22 5.51 -18.71
CA THR A 110 -3.63 5.64 -20.04
C THR A 110 -2.84 4.41 -20.49
N GLU A 111 -2.07 3.75 -19.62
CA GLU A 111 -1.30 2.54 -19.97
C GLU A 111 -2.19 1.30 -20.05
N ASP A 112 -3.22 1.22 -19.21
CA ASP A 112 -4.16 0.11 -19.24
C ASP A 112 -5.24 0.30 -20.33
N ASN A 113 -5.34 1.50 -20.91
CA ASN A 113 -6.38 1.92 -21.86
C ASN A 113 -7.78 1.60 -21.34
N ILE A 114 -8.08 2.05 -20.13
CA ILE A 114 -9.36 1.83 -19.45
C ILE A 114 -10.05 3.16 -19.17
N TRP A 115 -11.30 3.29 -19.61
CA TRP A 115 -12.22 4.38 -19.32
C TRP A 115 -13.34 3.88 -18.40
N THR A 116 -13.74 4.67 -17.38
CA THR A 116 -14.63 4.13 -16.32
C THR A 116 -16.08 4.55 -16.41
N LEU A 117 -16.42 5.60 -17.18
CA LEU A 117 -17.79 6.11 -17.25
C LEU A 117 -18.52 5.68 -18.53
N ASN A 118 -17.89 5.85 -19.68
CA ASN A 118 -18.50 5.67 -20.99
C ASN A 118 -18.18 4.30 -21.62
N ASP A 119 -17.51 3.43 -20.90
CA ASP A 119 -17.11 2.11 -21.36
C ASP A 119 -17.56 1.06 -20.34
N ASP A 120 -18.64 0.34 -20.66
CA ASP A 120 -19.11 -0.79 -19.84
C ASP A 120 -18.04 -1.89 -19.72
N ASP A 121 -17.16 -2.01 -20.73
CA ASP A 121 -16.03 -2.91 -20.74
C ASP A 121 -14.95 -2.46 -19.73
N GLY A 122 -14.79 -1.16 -19.49
CA GLY A 122 -13.82 -0.60 -18.54
C GLY A 122 -14.07 -1.05 -17.10
N GLU A 123 -15.31 -1.02 -16.63
CA GLU A 123 -15.67 -1.52 -15.28
C GLU A 123 -15.49 -3.04 -15.20
N LEU A 124 -15.83 -3.78 -16.25
CA LEU A 124 -15.62 -5.23 -16.33
C LEU A 124 -14.12 -5.56 -16.23
N ARG A 125 -13.27 -4.87 -17.00
CA ARG A 125 -11.81 -5.05 -16.99
C ARG A 125 -11.24 -4.77 -15.60
N LEU A 126 -11.61 -3.67 -14.96
CA LEU A 126 -11.20 -3.36 -13.59
C LEU A 126 -11.66 -4.44 -12.59
N THR A 127 -12.88 -4.96 -12.74
CA THR A 127 -13.42 -6.03 -11.89
C THR A 127 -12.63 -7.33 -12.05
N ILE A 128 -12.28 -7.70 -13.27
CA ILE A 128 -11.44 -8.87 -13.56
C ILE A 128 -10.04 -8.67 -12.94
N MET A 129 -9.42 -7.52 -13.15
CA MET A 129 -8.10 -7.21 -12.58
C MET A 129 -8.11 -7.25 -11.05
N ALA A 130 -9.14 -6.69 -10.41
CA ALA A 130 -9.30 -6.72 -8.95
C ALA A 130 -9.45 -8.16 -8.43
N THR A 131 -10.24 -8.97 -9.11
CA THR A 131 -10.47 -10.38 -8.75
C THR A 131 -9.18 -11.20 -8.89
N LEU A 132 -8.43 -11.02 -9.98
CA LEU A 132 -7.15 -11.69 -10.19
C LEU A 132 -6.12 -11.28 -9.13
N ALA A 133 -5.98 -9.99 -8.83
CA ALA A 133 -5.07 -9.47 -7.80
C ALA A 133 -5.42 -10.04 -6.40
N GLN A 134 -6.71 -10.11 -6.06
CA GLN A 134 -7.15 -10.68 -4.79
C GLN A 134 -6.84 -12.19 -4.70
N ASN A 135 -7.10 -12.94 -5.78
CA ASN A 135 -6.78 -14.36 -5.84
C ASN A 135 -5.28 -14.63 -5.73
N GLU A 136 -4.44 -13.83 -6.41
CA GLU A 136 -2.98 -13.96 -6.32
C GLU A 136 -2.46 -13.67 -4.91
N SER A 137 -2.96 -12.63 -4.26
CA SER A 137 -2.64 -12.32 -2.86
C SER A 137 -3.02 -13.47 -1.93
N LYS A 138 -4.20 -14.05 -2.11
CA LYS A 138 -4.66 -15.21 -1.32
C LYS A 138 -3.78 -16.44 -1.56
N LYS A 139 -3.45 -16.75 -2.81
CA LYS A 139 -2.55 -17.87 -3.16
C LYS A 139 -1.16 -17.68 -2.55
N THR A 140 -0.60 -16.48 -2.64
CA THR A 140 0.70 -16.14 -2.05
C THR A 140 0.68 -16.33 -0.53
N SER A 141 -0.34 -15.82 0.15
CA SER A 141 -0.51 -16.02 1.60
C SER A 141 -0.58 -17.51 1.97
N THR A 142 -1.33 -18.31 1.20
CA THR A 142 -1.45 -19.75 1.42
C THR A 142 -0.10 -20.46 1.22
N ARG A 143 0.63 -20.12 0.16
CA ARG A 143 1.97 -20.68 -0.09
C ARG A 143 2.97 -20.34 1.01
N VAL A 144 2.97 -19.08 1.48
CA VAL A 144 3.84 -18.65 2.58
C VAL A 144 3.52 -19.42 3.86
N LYS A 145 2.22 -19.53 4.22
CA LYS A 145 1.79 -20.31 5.39
C LYS A 145 2.19 -21.78 5.30
N ALA A 146 2.01 -22.41 4.14
CA ALA A 146 2.43 -23.80 3.91
C ALA A 146 3.95 -23.96 4.05
N GLY A 147 4.74 -23.06 3.46
CA GLY A 147 6.20 -23.06 3.61
C GLY A 147 6.66 -22.87 5.06
N GLN A 148 6.01 -21.98 5.80
CA GLN A 148 6.25 -21.78 7.23
C GLN A 148 5.94 -23.03 8.04
N MET A 149 4.83 -23.71 7.76
CA MET A 149 4.45 -24.94 8.44
C MET A 149 5.49 -26.06 8.23
N ILE A 150 5.96 -26.24 7.01
CA ILE A 150 7.04 -27.20 6.69
C ILE A 150 8.33 -26.82 7.44
N SER A 151 8.69 -25.53 7.48
CA SER A 151 9.85 -25.06 8.23
C SER A 151 9.73 -25.38 9.72
N PHE A 152 8.57 -25.13 10.33
CA PHE A 152 8.32 -25.48 11.74
C PHE A 152 8.38 -26.97 12.01
N GLN A 153 7.83 -27.81 11.13
CA GLN A 153 7.91 -29.26 11.24
C GLN A 153 9.37 -29.75 11.19
N ASN A 154 10.22 -29.06 10.43
CA ASN A 154 11.65 -29.35 10.34
C ASN A 154 12.51 -28.65 11.41
N GLY A 155 11.88 -28.04 12.42
CA GLY A 155 12.57 -27.35 13.51
C GLY A 155 13.28 -26.05 13.09
N VAL A 156 12.97 -25.51 11.89
CA VAL A 156 13.60 -24.28 11.41
C VAL A 156 12.82 -23.07 11.96
N PRO A 157 13.47 -22.21 12.77
CA PRO A 157 12.82 -21.05 13.35
C PRO A 157 12.47 -20.00 12.28
N TYR A 158 11.29 -19.38 12.42
CA TYR A 158 10.83 -18.32 11.53
C TYR A 158 11.41 -16.96 11.92
N GLY A 159 11.87 -16.20 10.92
CA GLY A 159 12.35 -14.84 11.09
C GLY A 159 13.81 -14.73 11.53
N ASN A 160 14.27 -13.49 11.63
CA ASN A 160 15.62 -13.14 12.10
C ASN A 160 15.61 -12.63 13.55
N GLY A 161 14.47 -12.75 14.24
CA GLY A 161 14.27 -12.20 15.58
C GLY A 161 15.10 -12.95 16.61
N ASN A 162 15.78 -12.19 17.49
CA ASN A 162 16.32 -12.72 18.71
C ASN A 162 15.16 -13.05 19.65
N ILE A 163 15.09 -14.29 20.09
CA ILE A 163 14.14 -14.71 21.12
C ILE A 163 14.88 -14.66 22.44
N LEU A 164 14.37 -13.89 23.41
CA LEU A 164 14.97 -13.81 24.73
C LEU A 164 15.10 -15.22 25.34
N GLY A 165 16.27 -15.54 25.82
CA GLY A 165 16.59 -16.86 26.36
C GLY A 165 17.28 -17.80 25.38
N TYR A 166 17.46 -17.39 24.13
CA TYR A 166 18.09 -18.21 23.10
C TYR A 166 19.05 -17.41 22.23
N ASP A 167 20.17 -18.03 21.88
CA ASP A 167 21.07 -17.58 20.83
C ASP A 167 20.82 -18.38 19.55
N ARG A 168 20.84 -17.68 18.40
CA ARG A 168 20.69 -18.34 17.12
C ARG A 168 22.06 -18.78 16.59
N VAL A 169 22.24 -20.08 16.46
CA VAL A 169 23.44 -20.70 15.88
C VAL A 169 23.05 -21.36 14.56
N GLY A 170 23.31 -20.69 13.45
CA GLY A 170 22.91 -21.17 12.13
C GLY A 170 21.38 -21.25 11.97
N ARG A 171 20.82 -22.46 11.93
CA ARG A 171 19.37 -22.72 11.79
C ARG A 171 18.71 -23.20 13.09
N GLU A 172 19.45 -23.23 14.19
CA GLU A 172 18.96 -23.74 15.47
C GLU A 172 18.99 -22.67 16.54
N PHE A 173 18.15 -22.83 17.57
CA PHE A 173 18.17 -22.03 18.78
C PHE A 173 18.89 -22.83 19.88
N VAL A 174 19.91 -22.21 20.45
CA VAL A 174 20.65 -22.74 21.62
C VAL A 174 20.27 -21.92 22.83
N ILE A 175 20.05 -22.55 23.99
CA ILE A 175 19.67 -21.83 25.22
C ILE A 175 20.82 -20.89 25.61
N ASN A 176 20.52 -19.62 25.78
CA ASN A 176 21.39 -18.65 26.44
C ASN A 176 21.05 -18.65 27.92
N GLU A 177 21.90 -19.29 28.75
CA GLU A 177 21.62 -19.53 30.17
C GLU A 177 21.43 -18.24 30.98
N GLU A 178 22.10 -17.14 30.62
CA GLU A 178 21.91 -15.86 31.30
C GLU A 178 20.53 -15.24 30.98
N GLN A 179 20.13 -15.26 29.73
CA GLN A 179 18.81 -14.76 29.33
C GLN A 179 17.70 -15.72 29.78
N ALA A 180 17.93 -17.02 29.78
CA ALA A 180 16.99 -18.03 30.22
C ALA A 180 16.58 -17.86 31.68
N LYS A 181 17.49 -17.39 32.56
CA LYS A 181 17.16 -17.03 33.95
C LYS A 181 16.07 -15.94 33.98
N THR A 182 16.21 -14.91 33.17
CA THR A 182 15.21 -13.81 33.08
C THR A 182 13.88 -14.34 32.57
N VAL A 183 13.88 -15.20 31.56
CA VAL A 183 12.65 -15.81 31.02
C VAL A 183 11.95 -16.64 32.09
N ARG A 184 12.68 -17.50 32.82
CA ARG A 184 12.12 -18.31 33.93
C ARG A 184 11.51 -17.41 35.02
N MET A 185 12.21 -16.34 35.45
CA MET A 185 11.68 -15.38 36.42
C MET A 185 10.35 -14.73 35.94
N ILE A 186 10.26 -14.37 34.64
CA ILE A 186 9.02 -13.82 34.08
C ILE A 186 7.86 -14.82 34.20
N TYR A 187 8.12 -16.09 33.83
CA TYR A 187 7.09 -17.13 33.91
C TYR A 187 6.67 -17.43 35.34
N ASP A 188 7.62 -17.53 36.28
CA ASP A 188 7.33 -17.77 37.70
C ASP A 188 6.46 -16.65 38.28
N MET A 189 6.85 -15.39 38.10
CA MET A 189 6.08 -14.22 38.52
C MET A 189 4.69 -14.17 37.89
N TYR A 190 4.57 -14.56 36.63
CA TYR A 190 3.28 -14.59 35.94
C TYR A 190 2.38 -15.71 36.49
N LEU A 191 2.93 -16.88 36.75
CA LEU A 191 2.19 -18.00 37.39
C LEU A 191 1.77 -17.68 38.81
N ASP A 192 2.55 -16.87 39.53
CA ASP A 192 2.19 -16.33 40.85
C ASP A 192 1.11 -15.24 40.83
N GLY A 193 0.58 -14.93 39.63
CA GLY A 193 -0.51 -13.98 39.42
C GLY A 193 -0.07 -12.52 39.31
N MET A 194 1.21 -12.24 39.12
CA MET A 194 1.68 -10.86 38.91
C MET A 194 1.25 -10.33 37.52
N GLY A 195 0.72 -9.11 37.48
CA GLY A 195 0.41 -8.43 36.25
C GLY A 195 1.69 -7.91 35.57
N MET A 196 1.66 -7.76 34.22
CA MET A 196 2.81 -7.40 33.37
C MET A 196 3.60 -6.18 33.88
N ARG A 197 2.95 -5.12 34.35
CA ARG A 197 3.62 -3.94 34.95
C ARG A 197 4.43 -4.26 36.19
N LYS A 198 3.91 -5.11 37.07
CA LYS A 198 4.64 -5.52 38.29
C LYS A 198 5.85 -6.37 37.93
N ILE A 199 5.73 -7.24 36.92
CA ILE A 199 6.82 -8.06 36.42
C ILE A 199 7.91 -7.15 35.84
N GLN A 200 7.55 -6.14 35.06
CA GLN A 200 8.52 -5.16 34.52
C GLN A 200 9.31 -4.48 35.63
N PHE A 201 8.64 -3.92 36.65
CA PHE A 201 9.32 -3.27 37.77
C PHE A 201 10.22 -4.23 38.59
N ALA A 202 9.80 -5.49 38.74
CA ALA A 202 10.59 -6.49 39.44
C ALA A 202 11.87 -6.86 38.65
N LEU A 203 11.78 -6.92 37.32
CA LEU A 203 12.95 -7.16 36.46
C LEU A 203 13.91 -5.98 36.46
N GLU A 204 13.40 -4.74 36.36
CA GLU A 204 14.21 -3.54 36.46
C GLU A 204 14.95 -3.44 37.82
N ALA A 205 14.26 -3.76 38.92
CA ALA A 205 14.86 -3.81 40.25
C ALA A 205 15.93 -4.92 40.39
N ALA A 206 15.81 -6.01 39.64
CA ALA A 206 16.78 -7.10 39.56
C ALA A 206 17.93 -6.85 38.59
N GLY A 207 17.96 -5.68 37.92
CA GLY A 207 19.00 -5.33 36.92
C GLY A 207 18.88 -6.14 35.64
N ARG A 208 17.68 -6.52 35.24
CA ARG A 208 17.39 -7.39 34.09
C ARG A 208 16.58 -6.69 33.02
#